data_0ea0d5824bd824b715d3d8906e6ab526
#
_entry.id   0ea0d5824bd824b715d3d8906e6ab526
#
_cell.length_a   1.000
_cell.length_b   1.000
_cell.length_c   1.000
_cell.angle_alpha   90.00
_cell.angle_beta   90.00
_cell.angle_gamma   90.00
#
_symmetry.space_group_name_H-M   'P 1'
#
loop_
_entity.id
_entity.type
_entity.pdbx_description
1 polymer ?
#
loop_
_entity_poly.entity_id
_entity_poly.type
_entity_poly.pdbx_seq_one_letter_code
_entity_poly.pdbx_strand_id
1 'polypeptide(L)'
;MKTRDSQSSDVIIIGGGATGAGIARDCALRGLRVILVERHDIATGATGRNHGLLHSGARYAVTDAESARECISENQILKRIARHCVEPTNGLFITLPEDDLSFQATFIRACEEAGINAEAIEPQQARIIEPAVNPAPVSYTHLRAHETEAD
;
A
#
# COMPACT_ATOMS: atom_id res chain seq x y z
N MET A 1 -0.75 33.21 -40.07
CA MET A 1 -0.75 33.07 -38.61
C MET A 1 -1.68 31.90 -38.29
N LYS A 2 -1.14 30.71 -37.95
CA LYS A 2 -1.97 29.55 -37.59
C LYS A 2 -2.61 29.87 -36.23
N THR A 3 -3.94 29.90 -36.19
CA THR A 3 -4.70 29.97 -34.96
C THR A 3 -4.25 28.80 -34.08
N ARG A 4 -3.69 29.08 -32.91
CA ARG A 4 -3.47 28.05 -31.87
C ARG A 4 -4.85 27.55 -31.49
N ASP A 5 -5.14 26.28 -31.79
CA ASP A 5 -6.31 25.63 -31.23
C ASP A 5 -6.21 25.69 -29.68
N SER A 6 -7.05 26.50 -29.07
CA SER A 6 -7.13 26.60 -27.62
C SER A 6 -7.81 25.34 -27.10
N GLN A 7 -7.07 24.44 -26.48
CA GLN A 7 -7.65 23.33 -25.76
C GLN A 7 -8.27 23.88 -24.47
N SER A 8 -9.55 23.60 -24.24
CA SER A 8 -10.23 23.95 -23.01
C SER A 8 -10.33 22.72 -22.11
N SER A 9 -10.04 22.90 -20.84
CA SER A 9 -10.17 21.85 -19.81
C SER A 9 -10.96 22.39 -18.61
N ASP A 10 -11.53 21.49 -17.84
CA ASP A 10 -12.22 21.82 -16.60
C ASP A 10 -11.24 21.83 -15.43
N VAL A 11 -10.18 21.01 -15.53
CA VAL A 11 -9.13 20.87 -14.52
C VAL A 11 -7.75 20.81 -15.19
N ILE A 12 -6.78 21.52 -14.61
CA ILE A 12 -5.36 21.39 -14.94
C ILE A 12 -4.64 20.83 -13.72
N ILE A 13 -3.91 19.72 -13.90
CA ILE A 13 -3.12 19.05 -12.88
C ILE A 13 -1.65 19.28 -13.19
N ILE A 14 -0.89 19.76 -12.22
CA ILE A 14 0.56 19.98 -12.34
C ILE A 14 1.28 18.88 -11.56
N GLY A 15 1.97 18.01 -12.27
CA GLY A 15 2.75 16.87 -11.76
C GLY A 15 2.16 15.52 -12.14
N GLY A 16 2.97 14.67 -12.77
CA GLY A 16 2.62 13.33 -13.27
C GLY A 16 3.05 12.20 -12.35
N GLY A 17 3.09 12.43 -11.02
CA GLY A 17 3.30 11.38 -10.03
C GLY A 17 2.01 10.66 -9.66
N ALA A 18 2.06 9.74 -8.66
CA ALA A 18 0.91 8.95 -8.21
C ALA A 18 -0.29 9.83 -7.82
N THR A 19 -0.05 10.92 -7.10
CA THR A 19 -1.11 11.86 -6.70
C THR A 19 -1.78 12.51 -7.91
N GLY A 20 -1.00 13.04 -8.84
CA GLY A 20 -1.55 13.68 -10.04
C GLY A 20 -2.29 12.70 -10.94
N ALA A 21 -1.78 11.49 -11.10
CA ALA A 21 -2.44 10.43 -11.85
C ALA A 21 -3.76 9.99 -11.18
N GLY A 22 -3.77 9.87 -9.84
CA GLY A 22 -4.98 9.56 -9.07
C GLY A 22 -6.06 10.63 -9.24
N ILE A 23 -5.70 11.91 -9.11
CA ILE A 23 -6.62 13.03 -9.32
C ILE A 23 -7.14 13.05 -10.77
N ALA A 24 -6.24 12.85 -11.75
CA ALA A 24 -6.64 12.82 -13.15
C ALA A 24 -7.66 11.72 -13.43
N ARG A 25 -7.43 10.53 -12.89
CA ARG A 25 -8.36 9.41 -12.99
C ARG A 25 -9.72 9.73 -12.36
N ASP A 26 -9.74 10.24 -11.16
CA ASP A 26 -11.00 10.54 -10.45
C ASP A 26 -11.79 11.63 -11.18
N CYS A 27 -11.13 12.70 -11.61
CA CYS A 27 -11.76 13.75 -12.41
C CYS A 27 -12.34 13.20 -13.73
N ALA A 28 -11.58 12.36 -14.44
CA ALA A 28 -12.04 11.76 -15.68
C ALA A 28 -13.25 10.85 -15.47
N LEU A 29 -13.30 10.07 -14.40
CA LEU A 29 -14.45 9.25 -14.02
C LEU A 29 -15.71 10.08 -13.71
N ARG A 30 -15.53 11.32 -13.27
CA ARG A 30 -16.62 12.29 -13.04
C ARG A 30 -17.01 13.04 -14.31
N GLY A 31 -16.42 12.71 -15.46
CA GLY A 31 -16.72 13.35 -16.75
C GLY A 31 -16.04 14.71 -16.96
N LEU A 32 -15.09 15.09 -16.11
CA LEU A 32 -14.34 16.33 -16.26
C LEU A 32 -13.22 16.18 -17.30
N ARG A 33 -13.01 17.20 -18.10
CA ARG A 33 -11.90 17.27 -19.04
C ARG A 33 -10.64 17.69 -18.32
N VAL A 34 -9.63 16.84 -18.34
CA VAL A 34 -8.40 17.03 -17.59
C VAL A 34 -7.21 17.25 -18.52
N ILE A 35 -6.37 18.21 -18.18
CA ILE A 35 -5.01 18.35 -18.71
C ILE A 35 -4.04 18.09 -17.57
N LEU A 36 -3.17 17.09 -17.73
CA LEU A 36 -2.06 16.83 -16.83
C LEU A 36 -0.77 17.34 -17.47
N VAL A 37 -0.03 18.15 -16.73
CA VAL A 37 1.25 18.71 -17.15
C VAL A 37 2.34 18.18 -16.25
N GLU A 38 3.36 17.57 -16.86
CA GLU A 38 4.56 17.09 -16.18
C GLU A 38 5.80 17.74 -16.78
N ARG A 39 6.75 18.11 -15.92
CA ARG A 39 7.98 18.79 -16.33
C ARG A 39 8.98 17.85 -17.02
N HIS A 40 9.00 16.61 -16.61
CA HIS A 40 9.90 15.56 -17.12
C HIS A 40 9.08 14.38 -17.65
N ASP A 41 9.45 13.17 -17.27
CA ASP A 41 8.63 11.98 -17.51
C ASP A 41 7.75 11.69 -16.31
N ILE A 42 6.69 10.89 -16.50
CA ILE A 42 5.79 10.48 -15.42
C ILE A 42 6.56 9.69 -14.36
N ALA A 43 6.16 9.84 -13.09
CA ALA A 43 6.70 9.12 -11.94
C ALA A 43 8.21 9.31 -11.67
N THR A 44 8.90 10.27 -12.27
CA THR A 44 10.35 10.50 -12.06
C THR A 44 10.73 11.08 -10.70
N GLY A 45 9.74 11.62 -9.97
CA GLY A 45 9.92 12.17 -8.62
C GLY A 45 9.85 11.10 -7.52
N ALA A 46 9.25 11.45 -6.39
CA ALA A 46 9.07 10.55 -5.23
C ALA A 46 8.35 9.24 -5.58
N THR A 47 7.41 9.27 -6.51
CA THR A 47 6.67 8.09 -6.97
C THR A 47 7.59 6.98 -7.51
N GLY A 48 8.62 7.30 -8.24
CA GLY A 48 9.57 6.31 -8.78
C GLY A 48 10.76 6.03 -7.85
N ARG A 49 10.80 6.61 -6.64
CA ARG A 49 11.93 6.51 -5.71
C ARG A 49 11.51 6.05 -4.31
N ASN A 50 10.32 5.47 -4.20
CA ASN A 50 9.84 4.86 -2.96
C ASN A 50 10.38 3.43 -2.83
N HIS A 51 10.14 2.81 -1.66
CA HIS A 51 10.55 1.43 -1.39
C HIS A 51 9.65 0.36 -2.02
N GLY A 52 8.64 0.74 -2.79
CA GLY A 52 7.72 -0.18 -3.50
C GLY A 52 6.70 -0.91 -2.63
N LEU A 53 6.68 -0.67 -1.32
CA LEU A 53 5.76 -1.38 -0.43
C LEU A 53 4.41 -0.66 -0.34
N LEU A 54 3.33 -1.33 -0.70
CA LEU A 54 1.97 -0.87 -0.44
C LEU A 54 1.59 -1.23 1.00
N HIS A 55 1.61 -0.22 1.89
CA HIS A 55 1.35 -0.42 3.31
C HIS A 55 -0.07 -0.90 3.61
N SER A 56 -0.19 -1.87 4.53
CA SER A 56 -1.46 -2.33 5.09
C SER A 56 -1.96 -1.49 6.26
N GLY A 57 -1.10 -0.66 6.85
CA GLY A 57 -1.38 0.04 8.09
C GLY A 57 -1.01 -0.71 9.37
N ALA A 58 -0.54 -1.96 9.28
CA ALA A 58 -0.22 -2.78 10.46
C ALA A 58 0.73 -2.10 11.46
N ARG A 59 1.68 -1.28 10.98
CA ARG A 59 2.61 -0.53 11.86
C ARG A 59 1.91 0.43 12.82
N TYR A 60 0.70 0.86 12.49
CA TYR A 60 -0.10 1.76 13.30
C TYR A 60 -1.14 1.05 14.16
N ALA A 61 -1.40 -0.23 13.91
CA ALA A 61 -2.53 -0.95 14.50
C ALA A 61 -2.64 -0.82 16.02
N VAL A 62 -1.51 -0.87 16.74
CA VAL A 62 -1.49 -0.76 18.22
C VAL A 62 -1.53 0.69 18.71
N THR A 63 -0.90 1.63 17.99
CA THR A 63 -0.70 3.00 18.46
C THR A 63 -1.69 4.00 17.88
N ASP A 64 -2.24 3.72 16.70
CA ASP A 64 -3.16 4.58 15.96
C ASP A 64 -4.09 3.73 15.08
N ALA A 65 -5.11 3.16 15.72
CA ALA A 65 -6.06 2.26 15.07
C ALA A 65 -6.87 2.94 13.95
N GLU A 66 -7.06 4.25 14.00
CA GLU A 66 -7.77 5.01 12.96
C GLU A 66 -6.93 5.04 11.67
N SER A 67 -5.67 5.46 11.76
CA SER A 67 -4.73 5.42 10.63
C SER A 67 -4.54 4.01 10.07
N ALA A 68 -4.56 2.99 10.91
CA ALA A 68 -4.48 1.59 10.44
C ALA A 68 -5.68 1.21 9.57
N ARG A 69 -6.91 1.58 9.99
CA ARG A 69 -8.14 1.31 9.21
C ARG A 69 -8.18 2.09 7.90
N GLU A 70 -7.77 3.34 7.92
CA GLU A 70 -7.66 4.14 6.70
C GLU A 70 -6.67 3.51 5.71
N CYS A 71 -5.47 3.16 6.18
CA CYS A 71 -4.44 2.54 5.35
C CYS A 71 -4.91 1.23 4.71
N ILE A 72 -5.55 0.32 5.47
CA ILE A 72 -6.03 -0.95 4.89
C ILE A 72 -7.17 -0.74 3.90
N SER A 73 -8.05 0.21 4.16
CA SER A 73 -9.13 0.57 3.23
C SER A 73 -8.57 1.08 1.89
N GLU A 74 -7.64 2.01 1.93
CA GLU A 74 -6.96 2.53 0.73
C GLU A 74 -6.14 1.44 0.01
N ASN A 75 -5.46 0.57 0.76
CA ASN A 75 -4.74 -0.59 0.21
C ASN A 75 -5.68 -1.48 -0.63
N GLN A 76 -6.86 -1.79 -0.11
CA GLN A 76 -7.86 -2.60 -0.81
C GLN A 76 -8.38 -1.91 -2.07
N ILE A 77 -8.60 -0.59 -2.02
CA ILE A 77 -8.99 0.20 -3.19
C ILE A 77 -7.89 0.13 -4.26
N LEU A 78 -6.63 0.39 -3.89
CA LEU A 78 -5.50 0.37 -4.81
C LEU A 78 -5.30 -1.01 -5.45
N LYS A 79 -5.46 -2.09 -4.69
CA LYS A 79 -5.42 -3.46 -5.23
C LYS A 79 -6.48 -3.71 -6.32
N ARG A 80 -7.65 -3.09 -6.21
CA ARG A 80 -8.69 -3.21 -7.24
C ARG A 80 -8.42 -2.36 -8.47
N ILE A 81 -8.06 -1.09 -8.28
CA ILE A 81 -7.94 -0.13 -9.38
C ILE A 81 -6.58 -0.14 -10.08
N ALA A 82 -5.55 -0.65 -9.41
CA ALA A 82 -4.16 -0.69 -9.88
C ALA A 82 -3.55 -2.11 -9.82
N ARG A 83 -4.34 -3.14 -10.12
CA ARG A 83 -3.91 -4.56 -10.08
C ARG A 83 -2.62 -4.84 -10.84
N HIS A 84 -2.37 -4.13 -11.92
CA HIS A 84 -1.17 -4.26 -12.74
C HIS A 84 0.10 -3.72 -12.08
N CYS A 85 -0.02 -2.96 -10.98
CA CYS A 85 1.10 -2.36 -10.26
C CYS A 85 1.31 -2.98 -8.87
N VAL A 86 0.42 -3.87 -8.42
CA VAL A 86 0.46 -4.42 -7.06
C VAL A 86 0.68 -5.92 -7.10
N GLU A 87 1.79 -6.37 -6.52
CA GLU A 87 2.11 -7.78 -6.37
C GLU A 87 1.70 -8.27 -4.97
N PRO A 88 1.04 -9.42 -4.83
CA PRO A 88 0.60 -9.96 -3.54
C PRO A 88 1.77 -10.67 -2.82
N THR A 89 2.74 -9.90 -2.36
CA THR A 89 3.97 -10.43 -1.72
C THR A 89 3.80 -10.72 -0.24
N ASN A 90 2.71 -10.27 0.38
CA ASN A 90 2.49 -10.34 1.83
C ASN A 90 3.55 -9.55 2.63
N GLY A 91 3.63 -9.77 3.95
CA GLY A 91 4.61 -9.13 4.82
C GLY A 91 4.90 -9.97 6.04
N LEU A 92 6.14 -9.90 6.53
CA LEU A 92 6.54 -10.55 7.77
C LEU A 92 6.94 -9.48 8.81
N PHE A 93 6.39 -9.59 10.00
CA PHE A 93 6.88 -8.90 11.19
C PHE A 93 7.66 -9.91 12.04
N ILE A 94 8.84 -9.51 12.48
CA ILE A 94 9.80 -10.38 13.16
C ILE A 94 9.92 -9.89 14.60
N THR A 95 9.82 -10.79 15.55
CA THR A 95 10.11 -10.53 16.96
C THR A 95 11.50 -11.05 17.28
N LEU A 96 12.38 -10.18 17.71
CA LEU A 96 13.75 -10.50 18.09
C LEU A 96 13.80 -11.00 19.54
N PRO A 97 14.91 -11.66 19.97
CA PRO A 97 15.06 -12.16 21.34
C PRO A 97 14.98 -11.08 22.43
N GLU A 98 15.34 -9.85 22.12
CA GLU A 98 15.31 -8.67 22.98
C GLU A 98 13.93 -7.98 23.04
N ASP A 99 13.01 -8.33 22.15
CA ASP A 99 11.68 -7.74 22.10
C ASP A 99 10.74 -8.37 23.13
N ASP A 100 9.68 -7.65 23.51
CA ASP A 100 8.62 -8.17 24.38
C ASP A 100 7.73 -9.15 23.60
N LEU A 101 7.85 -10.42 23.91
CA LEU A 101 7.07 -11.50 23.28
C LEU A 101 5.56 -11.36 23.49
N SER A 102 5.13 -10.71 24.58
CA SER A 102 3.70 -10.47 24.84
C SER A 102 3.08 -9.49 23.85
N PHE A 103 3.91 -8.67 23.20
CA PHE A 103 3.47 -7.72 22.20
C PHE A 103 2.85 -8.38 20.98
N GLN A 104 3.29 -9.57 20.58
CA GLN A 104 2.78 -10.29 19.41
C GLN A 104 1.25 -10.48 19.46
N ALA A 105 0.73 -10.97 20.58
CA ALA A 105 -0.70 -11.19 20.74
C ALA A 105 -1.50 -9.87 20.68
N THR A 106 -0.95 -8.81 21.27
CA THR A 106 -1.54 -7.48 21.23
C THR A 106 -1.53 -6.91 19.80
N PHE A 107 -0.43 -7.10 19.07
CA PHE A 107 -0.28 -6.67 17.69
C PHE A 107 -1.26 -7.37 16.74
N ILE A 108 -1.37 -8.72 16.82
CA ILE A 108 -2.29 -9.51 16.00
C ILE A 108 -3.72 -9.06 16.23
N ARG A 109 -4.16 -8.95 17.49
CA ARG A 109 -5.50 -8.49 17.83
C ARG A 109 -5.77 -7.07 17.28
N ALA A 110 -4.84 -6.14 17.45
CA ALA A 110 -4.99 -4.78 16.93
C ALA A 110 -5.08 -4.75 15.40
N CYS A 111 -4.33 -5.60 14.70
CA CYS A 111 -4.44 -5.77 13.25
C CYS A 111 -5.83 -6.27 12.86
N GLU A 112 -6.34 -7.30 13.51
CA GLU A 112 -7.68 -7.86 13.27
C GLU A 112 -8.78 -6.82 13.48
N GLU A 113 -8.71 -6.05 14.59
CA GLU A 113 -9.64 -4.96 14.90
C GLU A 113 -9.59 -3.82 13.86
N ALA A 114 -8.45 -3.65 13.19
CA ALA A 114 -8.30 -2.70 12.09
C ALA A 114 -8.71 -3.28 10.71
N GLY A 115 -9.05 -4.57 10.61
CA GLY A 115 -9.38 -5.24 9.36
C GLY A 115 -8.16 -5.74 8.58
N ILE A 116 -7.03 -5.90 9.25
CA ILE A 116 -5.78 -6.40 8.68
C ILE A 116 -5.64 -7.86 9.09
N ASN A 117 -5.54 -8.77 8.12
CA ASN A 117 -5.34 -10.18 8.39
C ASN A 117 -3.89 -10.44 8.83
N ALA A 118 -3.73 -10.84 10.09
CA ALA A 118 -2.43 -11.10 10.72
C ALA A 118 -2.48 -12.42 11.50
N GLU A 119 -1.47 -13.26 11.34
CA GLU A 119 -1.37 -14.53 12.05
C GLU A 119 0.05 -14.78 12.56
N ALA A 120 0.16 -15.44 13.71
CA ALA A 120 1.43 -15.97 14.17
C ALA A 120 1.81 -17.18 13.32
N ILE A 121 3.05 -17.26 12.91
CA ILE A 121 3.58 -18.41 12.18
C ILE A 121 4.87 -18.92 12.84
N GLU A 122 5.13 -20.21 12.69
CA GLU A 122 6.36 -20.82 13.16
C GLU A 122 7.58 -20.38 12.35
N PRO A 123 8.77 -20.29 12.95
CA PRO A 123 10.00 -19.88 12.27
C PRO A 123 10.31 -20.69 10.99
N GLN A 124 9.93 -21.96 10.98
CA GLN A 124 10.11 -22.83 9.81
C GLN A 124 9.23 -22.40 8.63
N GLN A 125 7.97 -22.00 8.91
CA GLN A 125 7.06 -21.48 7.88
C GLN A 125 7.55 -20.13 7.33
N ALA A 126 8.04 -19.25 8.21
CA ALA A 126 8.61 -17.98 7.79
C ALA A 126 9.80 -18.18 6.82
N ARG A 127 10.66 -19.18 7.06
CA ARG A 127 11.78 -19.53 6.17
C ARG A 127 11.35 -20.12 4.83
N ILE A 128 10.20 -20.75 4.76
CA ILE A 128 9.63 -21.20 3.48
C ILE A 128 9.16 -20.02 2.67
N ILE A 129 8.54 -19.02 3.32
CA ILE A 129 8.04 -17.80 2.68
C ILE A 129 9.19 -16.89 2.25
N GLU A 130 10.18 -16.69 3.14
CA GLU A 130 11.33 -15.84 2.92
C GLU A 130 12.62 -16.57 3.38
N PRO A 131 13.32 -17.26 2.47
CA PRO A 131 14.50 -18.06 2.80
C PRO A 131 15.67 -17.27 3.39
N ALA A 132 15.74 -15.95 3.13
CA ALA A 132 16.80 -15.08 3.63
C ALA A 132 16.56 -14.59 5.08
N VAL A 133 15.41 -14.94 5.67
CA VAL A 133 15.13 -14.61 7.07
C VAL A 133 16.11 -15.29 8.00
N ASN A 134 16.64 -14.52 8.98
CA ASN A 134 17.50 -15.06 10.03
C ASN A 134 16.75 -16.14 10.84
N PRO A 135 17.32 -17.35 11.03
CA PRO A 135 16.66 -18.42 11.79
C PRO A 135 16.58 -18.20 13.31
N ALA A 136 17.23 -17.16 13.84
CA ALA A 136 17.32 -16.88 15.27
C ALA A 136 16.15 -16.06 15.90
N PRO A 137 15.20 -15.44 15.18
CA PRO A 137 14.05 -14.76 15.79
C PRO A 137 13.18 -15.72 16.58
N VAL A 138 12.56 -15.18 17.62
CA VAL A 138 11.78 -15.98 18.60
C VAL A 138 10.36 -16.25 18.06
N SER A 139 9.80 -15.35 17.28
CA SER A 139 8.50 -15.54 16.63
C SER A 139 8.33 -14.69 15.39
N TYR A 140 7.30 -15.01 14.62
CA TYR A 140 6.92 -14.31 13.40
C TYR A 140 5.43 -14.03 13.37
N THR A 141 5.06 -12.89 12.80
CA THR A 141 3.68 -12.58 12.44
C THR A 141 3.60 -12.35 10.94
N HIS A 142 2.78 -13.15 10.28
CA HIS A 142 2.52 -13.07 8.85
C HIS A 142 1.30 -12.19 8.59
N LEU A 143 1.45 -11.19 7.72
CA LEU A 143 0.35 -10.40 7.20
C LEU A 143 -0.04 -10.95 5.83
N ARG A 144 -1.22 -11.54 5.74
CA ARG A 144 -1.75 -12.00 4.46
C ARG A 144 -2.29 -10.82 3.65
N ALA A 145 -1.95 -10.77 2.38
CA ALA A 145 -2.68 -9.96 1.45
C ALA A 145 -4.11 -10.53 1.39
N HIS A 146 -5.13 -9.72 1.71
CA HIS A 146 -6.50 -10.14 1.50
C HIS A 146 -6.68 -10.55 0.04
N GLU A 147 -6.79 -11.85 -0.21
CA GLU A 147 -7.40 -12.33 -1.42
C GLU A 147 -8.89 -12.00 -1.29
N THR A 148 -9.33 -10.97 -1.97
CA THR A 148 -10.76 -10.82 -2.24
C THR A 148 -11.09 -11.95 -3.19
N GLU A 149 -11.78 -12.99 -2.71
CA GLU A 149 -12.54 -13.85 -3.58
C GLU A 149 -13.44 -12.90 -4.40
N ALA A 150 -13.18 -12.89 -5.70
CA ALA A 150 -14.07 -12.22 -6.62
C ALA A 150 -15.23 -13.19 -6.84
N ASP A 151 -16.39 -12.88 -6.25
CA ASP A 151 -17.67 -13.41 -6.72
C ASP A 151 -17.97 -12.88 -8.14
#